data_52ff58b941e4c7ec6867b098ae93bbd7
#
_entry.id   52ff58b941e4c7ec6867b098ae93bbd7
#
_cell.length_a   1.000
_cell.length_b   1.000
_cell.length_c   1.000
_cell.angle_alpha   90.00
_cell.angle_beta   90.00
_cell.angle_gamma   90.00
#
_symmetry.space_group_name_H-M   'P 1'
#
loop_
_entity.id
_entity.type
_entity.pdbx_description
1 polymer ?
#
loop_
_entity_poly.entity_id
_entity_poly.type
_entity_poly.pdbx_seq_one_letter_code
_entity_poly.pdbx_strand_id
1 'polypeptide(L)'
;MKKTLLLIFAAAALMLTGAKASAQVSFGAGPATRLYFEKGQQVNYTYGVQLNFEDSKRISDNFGYSAGIDFGTYGNKKYYSETVGLSEIYVDIPVRMKLYLPFSDSFEMYFFGGLAPSVCASSLMKGESAKVNRFESGSPYLRYDVLAGGGIGMELGERFRFALGYDHGILDRYKDDDVLHVAAVKFTISFLFY
;
A
#
# COMPACT_ATOMS: atom_id res chain seq x y z
N MET A 1 -8.75 10.86 -17.21
CA MET A 1 -7.73 10.40 -16.25
C MET A 1 -7.08 11.51 -15.42
N LYS A 2 -6.49 12.58 -15.98
CA LYS A 2 -5.88 13.68 -15.19
C LYS A 2 -6.84 14.35 -14.19
N LYS A 3 -8.12 14.55 -14.56
CA LYS A 3 -9.14 15.17 -13.70
C LYS A 3 -9.55 14.29 -12.51
N THR A 4 -9.60 12.99 -12.70
CA THR A 4 -9.97 12.03 -11.64
C THR A 4 -8.86 11.92 -10.58
N LEU A 5 -7.60 11.92 -11.02
CA LEU A 5 -6.44 11.92 -10.14
C LEU A 5 -6.38 13.22 -9.29
N LEU A 6 -6.67 14.36 -9.93
CA LEU A 6 -6.73 15.66 -9.24
C LEU A 6 -7.85 15.72 -8.18
N LEU A 7 -9.01 15.11 -8.47
CA LEU A 7 -10.12 15.01 -7.53
C LEU A 7 -9.78 14.12 -6.31
N ILE A 8 -9.06 13.03 -6.51
CA ILE A 8 -8.60 12.15 -5.42
C ILE A 8 -7.57 12.88 -4.54
N PHE A 9 -6.62 13.61 -5.15
CA PHE A 9 -5.67 14.43 -4.41
C PHE A 9 -6.35 15.60 -3.69
N ALA A 10 -7.34 16.25 -4.29
CA ALA A 10 -8.10 17.33 -3.65
C ALA A 10 -8.97 16.80 -2.49
N ALA A 11 -9.58 15.62 -2.62
CA ALA A 11 -10.34 14.99 -1.55
C ALA A 11 -9.43 14.57 -0.39
N ALA A 12 -8.26 13.99 -0.67
CA ALA A 12 -7.27 13.66 0.35
C ALA A 12 -6.74 14.94 1.06
N ALA A 13 -6.47 16.01 0.33
CA ALA A 13 -6.05 17.29 0.90
C ALA A 13 -7.15 17.96 1.75
N LEU A 14 -8.42 17.86 1.34
CA LEU A 14 -9.56 18.36 2.12
C LEU A 14 -9.79 17.57 3.41
N MET A 15 -9.51 16.27 3.43
CA MET A 15 -9.58 15.47 4.66
C MET A 15 -8.50 15.86 5.67
N LEU A 16 -7.34 16.34 5.21
CA LEU A 16 -6.24 16.80 6.06
C LEU A 16 -6.53 18.16 6.75
N THR A 17 -7.46 18.96 6.23
CA THR A 17 -7.71 20.33 6.71
C THR A 17 -8.90 20.51 7.64
N GLY A 18 -9.72 19.48 7.87
CA GLY A 18 -10.98 19.59 8.61
C GLY A 18 -10.97 19.04 10.04
N ALA A 19 -11.29 19.91 11.00
CA ALA A 19 -11.70 19.68 12.38
C ALA A 19 -10.60 19.44 13.43
N LYS A 20 -10.87 20.03 14.63
CA LYS A 20 -10.13 19.85 15.89
C LYS A 20 -10.32 18.43 16.49
N ALA A 21 -10.07 17.40 15.73
CA ALA A 21 -9.88 16.06 16.24
C ALA A 21 -8.39 15.90 16.57
N SER A 22 -8.04 15.19 17.62
CA SER A 22 -6.63 14.91 17.91
C SER A 22 -6.01 14.21 16.71
N ALA A 23 -5.24 14.96 15.93
CA ALA A 23 -4.53 14.41 14.78
C ALA A 23 -3.28 13.70 15.30
N GLN A 24 -3.11 12.44 14.91
CA GLN A 24 -1.96 11.64 15.28
C GLN A 24 -1.18 11.29 14.02
N VAL A 25 0.00 11.85 13.91
CA VAL A 25 0.92 11.57 12.81
C VAL A 25 1.78 10.36 13.17
N SER A 26 1.99 9.47 12.24
CA SER A 26 2.89 8.34 12.42
C SER A 26 3.87 8.19 11.27
N PHE A 27 5.07 7.75 11.60
CA PHE A 27 6.07 7.31 10.65
C PHE A 27 6.47 5.88 10.97
N GLY A 28 6.46 5.01 9.97
CA GLY A 28 6.72 3.59 10.13
C GLY A 28 7.51 2.98 8.99
N ALA A 29 7.97 1.78 9.25
CA ALA A 29 8.63 0.94 8.25
C ALA A 29 8.35 -0.53 8.52
N GLY A 30 8.53 -1.36 7.52
CA GLY A 30 8.43 -2.80 7.70
C GLY A 30 8.56 -3.62 6.43
N PRO A 31 8.59 -4.94 6.57
CA PRO A 31 8.60 -5.84 5.43
C PRO A 31 7.25 -5.81 4.70
N ALA A 32 7.33 -5.97 3.40
CA ALA A 32 6.14 -6.06 2.57
C ALA A 32 6.38 -7.01 1.39
N THR A 33 5.29 -7.59 0.89
CA THR A 33 5.29 -8.52 -0.25
C THR A 33 4.24 -8.07 -1.24
N ARG A 34 4.56 -8.12 -2.54
CA ARG A 34 3.58 -8.01 -3.63
C ARG A 34 3.35 -9.38 -4.22
N LEU A 35 2.09 -9.73 -4.41
CA LEU A 35 1.61 -10.97 -5.02
C LEU A 35 1.01 -10.64 -6.37
N TYR A 36 1.35 -11.44 -7.38
CA TYR A 36 0.93 -11.25 -8.77
C TYR A 36 0.11 -12.43 -9.20
N PHE A 37 -1.16 -12.18 -9.53
CA PHE A 37 -2.15 -13.17 -9.95
C PHE A 37 -2.36 -13.03 -11.45
N GLU A 38 -1.64 -13.81 -12.23
CA GLU A 38 -1.82 -13.92 -13.68
C GLU A 38 -2.74 -15.11 -14.01
N LYS A 39 -3.65 -14.90 -14.96
CA LYS A 39 -4.60 -15.94 -15.38
C LYS A 39 -3.87 -17.17 -15.90
N GLY A 40 -4.14 -18.34 -15.31
CA GLY A 40 -3.55 -19.62 -15.72
C GLY A 40 -2.09 -19.85 -15.30
N GLN A 41 -1.52 -18.95 -14.50
CA GLN A 41 -0.16 -19.09 -13.98
C GLN A 41 -0.16 -19.30 -12.47
N GLN A 42 0.96 -19.76 -11.92
CA GLN A 42 1.19 -19.79 -10.49
C GLN A 42 1.35 -18.36 -9.97
N VAL A 43 0.97 -18.14 -8.70
CA VAL A 43 1.14 -16.85 -8.05
C VAL A 43 2.63 -16.54 -7.92
N ASN A 44 3.06 -15.49 -8.58
CA ASN A 44 4.39 -14.92 -8.42
C ASN A 44 4.42 -13.91 -7.29
N TYR A 45 5.58 -13.68 -6.69
CA TYR A 45 5.72 -12.71 -5.61
C TYR A 45 7.04 -11.96 -5.67
N THR A 46 7.01 -10.75 -5.11
CA THR A 46 8.20 -9.98 -4.77
C THR A 46 8.14 -9.61 -3.30
N TYR A 47 9.27 -9.51 -2.66
CA TYR A 47 9.40 -9.10 -1.27
C TYR A 47 10.29 -7.87 -1.16
N GLY A 48 10.10 -7.11 -0.11
CA GLY A 48 10.85 -5.89 0.08
C GLY A 48 10.54 -5.19 1.38
N VAL A 49 10.77 -3.91 1.38
CA VAL A 49 10.52 -3.04 2.52
C VAL A 49 9.68 -1.85 2.10
N GLN A 50 8.90 -1.35 3.04
CA GLN A 50 8.13 -0.12 2.86
C GLN A 50 8.42 0.87 3.98
N LEU A 51 8.25 2.15 3.63
CA LEU A 51 8.14 3.27 4.56
C LEU A 51 6.69 3.77 4.51
N ASN A 52 6.12 4.02 5.66
CA ASN A 52 4.76 4.52 5.82
C ASN A 52 4.78 5.86 6.54
N PHE A 53 4.03 6.80 6.03
CA PHE A 53 3.70 8.05 6.69
C PHE A 53 2.18 8.19 6.72
N GLU A 54 1.58 8.33 7.89
CA GLU A 54 0.12 8.33 8.05
C GLU A 54 -0.31 9.42 9.04
N ASP A 55 -1.35 10.16 8.67
CA ASP A 55 -2.14 11.02 9.55
C ASP A 55 -3.44 10.29 9.89
N SER A 56 -3.71 10.09 11.18
CA SER A 56 -4.90 9.44 11.71
C SER A 56 -5.70 10.43 12.54
N LYS A 57 -7.03 10.40 12.38
CA LYS A 57 -7.95 11.25 13.16
C LYS A 57 -9.05 10.39 13.76
N ARG A 58 -9.31 10.56 15.04
CA ARG A 58 -10.44 9.94 15.74
C ARG A 58 -11.68 10.80 15.60
N ILE A 59 -12.79 10.19 15.22
CA ILE A 59 -14.12 10.80 15.16
C ILE A 59 -14.85 10.54 16.48
N SER A 60 -14.61 9.39 17.09
CA SER A 60 -15.11 8.97 18.40
C SER A 60 -14.11 8.02 19.06
N ASP A 61 -14.41 7.56 20.28
CA ASP A 61 -13.55 6.63 21.02
C ASP A 61 -13.26 5.33 20.23
N ASN A 62 -14.23 4.87 19.45
CA ASN A 62 -14.11 3.63 18.71
C ASN A 62 -13.89 3.80 17.21
N PHE A 63 -14.09 5.00 16.64
CA PHE A 63 -14.00 5.21 15.21
C PHE A 63 -13.04 6.32 14.83
N GLY A 64 -12.32 6.09 13.75
CA GLY A 64 -11.46 7.07 13.13
C GLY A 64 -11.23 6.80 11.67
N TYR A 65 -10.44 7.64 11.07
CA TYR A 65 -9.94 7.47 9.71
C TYR A 65 -8.47 7.86 9.62
N SER A 66 -7.83 7.42 8.57
CA SER A 66 -6.46 7.83 8.28
C SER A 66 -6.26 8.02 6.78
N ALA A 67 -5.31 8.87 6.46
CA ALA A 67 -4.76 9.01 5.13
C ALA A 67 -3.23 9.04 5.20
N GLY A 68 -2.56 8.46 4.20
CA GLY A 68 -1.11 8.35 4.25
C GLY A 68 -0.46 8.21 2.91
N ILE A 69 0.83 7.95 2.97
CA ILE A 69 1.68 7.63 1.83
C ILE A 69 2.60 6.47 2.23
N ASP A 70 2.62 5.44 1.39
CA ASP A 70 3.52 4.30 1.50
C ASP A 70 4.51 4.32 0.34
N PHE A 71 5.79 4.24 0.63
CA PHE A 71 6.85 4.05 -0.36
C PHE A 71 7.42 2.65 -0.19
N GLY A 72 7.33 1.82 -1.21
CA GLY A 72 7.82 0.45 -1.16
C GLY A 72 8.81 0.14 -2.27
N THR A 73 9.87 -0.59 -1.93
CA THR A 73 10.77 -1.21 -2.90
C THR A 73 10.69 -2.71 -2.76
N TYR A 74 10.53 -3.40 -3.88
CA TYR A 74 10.25 -4.82 -3.94
C TYR A 74 11.14 -5.49 -4.97
N GLY A 75 11.53 -6.72 -4.72
CA GLY A 75 12.32 -7.49 -5.67
C GLY A 75 12.21 -8.99 -5.48
N ASN A 76 12.43 -9.72 -6.57
CA ASN A 76 12.63 -11.15 -6.56
C ASN A 76 13.63 -11.48 -7.67
N LYS A 77 14.72 -12.18 -7.34
CA LYS A 77 15.74 -12.58 -8.31
C LYS A 77 15.27 -13.71 -9.23
N LYS A 78 14.26 -14.48 -8.81
CA LYS A 78 13.69 -15.63 -9.50
C LYS A 78 12.20 -15.42 -9.73
N TYR A 79 11.83 -14.36 -10.48
CA TYR A 79 10.43 -14.00 -10.66
C TYR A 79 9.69 -14.89 -11.66
N TYR A 80 10.19 -14.99 -12.90
CA TYR A 80 9.62 -15.88 -13.94
C TYR A 80 10.40 -17.19 -14.12
N SER A 81 11.69 -17.16 -13.84
CA SER A 81 12.58 -18.30 -13.98
C SER A 81 13.79 -18.12 -13.06
N GLU A 82 14.68 -19.12 -13.01
CA GLU A 82 15.91 -19.02 -12.22
C GLU A 82 16.81 -17.86 -12.65
N THR A 83 16.63 -17.34 -13.86
CA THR A 83 17.49 -16.32 -14.49
C THR A 83 16.82 -14.95 -14.65
N VAL A 84 15.50 -14.85 -14.42
CA VAL A 84 14.74 -13.59 -14.60
C VAL A 84 14.24 -13.06 -13.28
N GLY A 85 14.80 -11.93 -12.87
CA GLY A 85 14.38 -11.20 -11.67
C GLY A 85 13.50 -9.98 -11.98
N LEU A 86 12.73 -9.55 -10.99
CA LEU A 86 11.92 -8.34 -11.01
C LEU A 86 12.35 -7.40 -9.88
N SER A 87 12.39 -6.09 -10.17
CA SER A 87 12.63 -5.03 -9.18
C SER A 87 11.66 -3.90 -9.42
N GLU A 88 10.91 -3.51 -8.40
CA GLU A 88 9.84 -2.50 -8.51
C GLU A 88 9.88 -1.49 -7.38
N ILE A 89 9.37 -0.30 -7.67
CA ILE A 89 9.13 0.78 -6.70
C ILE A 89 7.67 1.18 -6.80
N TYR A 90 6.97 1.18 -5.67
CA TYR A 90 5.57 1.58 -5.57
C TYR A 90 5.40 2.79 -4.65
N VAL A 91 4.40 3.59 -4.98
CA VAL A 91 3.84 4.64 -4.13
C VAL A 91 2.35 4.35 -3.99
N ASP A 92 1.91 4.07 -2.76
CA ASP A 92 0.49 3.87 -2.44
C ASP A 92 0.00 5.05 -1.58
N ILE A 93 -1.26 5.44 -1.76
CA ILE A 93 -1.90 6.52 -0.99
C ILE A 93 -3.10 5.91 -0.25
N PRO A 94 -2.88 5.25 0.89
CA PRO A 94 -3.96 4.62 1.64
C PRO A 94 -4.89 5.65 2.27
N VAL A 95 -6.20 5.40 2.14
CA VAL A 95 -7.27 6.07 2.88
C VAL A 95 -8.07 4.98 3.57
N ARG A 96 -8.10 5.00 4.91
CA ARG A 96 -8.61 3.92 5.74
C ARG A 96 -9.63 4.41 6.76
N MET A 97 -10.67 3.64 7.00
CA MET A 97 -11.48 3.72 8.20
C MET A 97 -10.86 2.82 9.26
N LYS A 98 -10.94 3.22 10.52
CA LYS A 98 -10.41 2.47 11.67
C LYS A 98 -11.48 2.26 12.72
N LEU A 99 -11.58 1.03 13.22
CA LEU A 99 -12.41 0.65 14.36
C LEU A 99 -11.46 0.29 15.51
N TYR A 100 -11.47 1.09 16.56
CA TYR A 100 -10.62 0.94 17.73
C TYR A 100 -11.32 0.16 18.84
N LEU A 101 -10.59 -0.73 19.48
CA LEU A 101 -11.00 -1.55 20.60
C LEU A 101 -10.03 -1.31 21.76
N PRO A 102 -10.33 -0.39 22.68
CA PRO A 102 -9.49 -0.13 23.84
C PRO A 102 -9.56 -1.30 24.82
N PHE A 103 -8.42 -1.80 25.27
CA PHE A 103 -8.30 -2.83 26.29
C PHE A 103 -7.77 -2.27 27.59
N SER A 104 -6.91 -1.25 27.55
CA SER A 104 -6.40 -0.51 28.69
C SER A 104 -5.92 0.86 28.25
N ASP A 105 -5.54 1.72 29.18
CA ASP A 105 -5.01 3.07 28.89
C ASP A 105 -3.72 3.05 28.04
N SER A 106 -3.01 1.94 28.03
CA SER A 106 -1.75 1.80 27.30
C SER A 106 -1.76 0.77 26.18
N PHE A 107 -2.89 0.08 25.96
CA PHE A 107 -3.03 -0.94 24.92
C PHE A 107 -4.37 -0.87 24.22
N GLU A 108 -4.31 -0.73 22.92
CA GLU A 108 -5.49 -0.69 22.05
C GLU A 108 -5.24 -1.54 20.80
N MET A 109 -6.25 -2.28 20.37
CA MET A 109 -6.28 -2.92 19.07
C MET A 109 -7.17 -2.12 18.12
N TYR A 110 -6.94 -2.26 16.81
CA TYR A 110 -7.82 -1.69 15.81
C TYR A 110 -7.91 -2.57 14.57
N PHE A 111 -9.06 -2.53 13.94
CA PHE A 111 -9.26 -3.01 12.58
C PHE A 111 -9.25 -1.81 11.64
N PHE A 112 -8.76 -2.02 10.45
CA PHE A 112 -8.80 -0.98 9.42
C PHE A 112 -9.19 -1.56 8.07
N GLY A 113 -9.82 -0.73 7.23
CA GLY A 113 -10.16 -1.09 5.87
C GLY A 113 -10.36 0.14 5.01
N GLY A 114 -10.15 0.01 3.70
CA GLY A 114 -10.31 1.12 2.79
C GLY A 114 -9.69 0.89 1.42
N LEU A 115 -9.31 1.99 0.79
CA LEU A 115 -8.75 2.01 -0.56
C LEU A 115 -7.37 2.65 -0.54
N ALA A 116 -6.52 2.22 -1.48
CA ALA A 116 -5.22 2.82 -1.71
C ALA A 116 -4.95 2.93 -3.21
N PRO A 117 -5.13 4.11 -3.84
CA PRO A 117 -4.53 4.39 -5.12
C PRO A 117 -3.04 4.06 -5.10
N SER A 118 -2.59 3.29 -6.09
CA SER A 118 -1.24 2.75 -6.17
C SER A 118 -0.60 3.09 -7.51
N VAL A 119 0.65 3.50 -7.48
CA VAL A 119 1.45 3.79 -8.68
C VAL A 119 2.75 3.00 -8.61
N CYS A 120 3.00 2.18 -9.62
CA CYS A 120 4.31 1.59 -9.83
C CYS A 120 5.22 2.62 -10.54
N ALA A 121 6.09 3.25 -9.77
CA ALA A 121 6.98 4.29 -10.28
C ALA A 121 8.08 3.70 -11.19
N SER A 122 8.55 2.49 -10.86
CA SER A 122 9.57 1.77 -11.62
C SER A 122 9.31 0.27 -11.60
N SER A 123 9.46 -0.40 -12.73
CA SER A 123 9.41 -1.86 -12.84
C SER A 123 10.47 -2.33 -13.84
N LEU A 124 11.51 -2.99 -13.34
CA LEU A 124 12.65 -3.45 -14.10
C LEU A 124 12.76 -4.97 -14.02
N MET A 125 12.64 -5.63 -15.17
CA MET A 125 12.99 -7.04 -15.33
C MET A 125 14.48 -7.16 -15.66
N LYS A 126 15.16 -8.06 -14.97
CA LYS A 126 16.58 -8.33 -15.16
C LYS A 126 16.75 -9.78 -15.59
N GLY A 127 17.09 -9.99 -16.85
CA GLY A 127 17.56 -11.26 -17.38
C GLY A 127 19.10 -11.34 -17.39
N GLU A 128 19.65 -12.46 -17.83
CA GLU A 128 21.10 -12.67 -17.90
C GLU A 128 21.85 -11.63 -18.76
N SER A 129 21.24 -11.23 -19.88
CA SER A 129 21.89 -10.35 -20.87
C SER A 129 21.21 -9.00 -21.03
N ALA A 130 20.05 -8.76 -20.46
CA ALA A 130 19.29 -7.53 -20.69
C ALA A 130 18.53 -7.08 -19.45
N LYS A 131 18.38 -5.74 -19.33
CA LYS A 131 17.44 -5.09 -18.40
C LYS A 131 16.32 -4.51 -19.25
N VAL A 132 15.08 -4.88 -18.94
CA VAL A 132 13.88 -4.40 -19.64
C VAL A 132 13.04 -3.58 -18.65
N ASN A 133 12.69 -2.37 -19.04
CA ASN A 133 11.72 -1.58 -18.31
C ASN A 133 10.32 -1.98 -18.76
N ARG A 134 9.49 -2.50 -17.85
CA ARG A 134 8.13 -2.95 -18.15
C ARG A 134 7.19 -1.81 -18.59
N PHE A 135 7.62 -0.56 -18.50
CA PHE A 135 6.86 0.63 -18.87
C PHE A 135 7.39 1.34 -20.11
N GLU A 136 8.17 0.66 -20.94
CA GLU A 136 8.60 1.21 -22.23
C GLU A 136 7.42 1.41 -23.18
N SER A 137 7.64 2.26 -24.18
CA SER A 137 6.61 2.57 -25.19
C SER A 137 6.16 1.28 -25.89
N GLY A 138 4.84 1.04 -25.91
CA GLY A 138 4.25 -0.19 -26.48
C GLY A 138 4.07 -1.33 -25.47
N SER A 139 4.50 -1.17 -24.22
CA SER A 139 4.25 -2.17 -23.20
C SER A 139 2.76 -2.26 -22.84
N PRO A 140 2.20 -3.46 -22.67
CA PRO A 140 0.82 -3.63 -22.22
C PRO A 140 0.63 -3.30 -20.74
N TYR A 141 1.70 -3.11 -19.97
CA TYR A 141 1.65 -2.90 -18.53
C TYR A 141 1.09 -1.52 -18.13
N LEU A 142 0.15 -1.51 -17.18
CA LEU A 142 -0.37 -0.30 -16.54
C LEU A 142 0.42 0.00 -15.27
N ARG A 143 0.73 1.30 -15.06
CA ARG A 143 1.42 1.77 -13.86
C ARG A 143 0.50 1.96 -12.66
N TYR A 144 -0.81 2.09 -12.90
CA TYR A 144 -1.79 2.50 -11.91
C TYR A 144 -2.65 1.32 -11.48
N ASP A 145 -2.99 1.31 -10.21
CA ASP A 145 -3.95 0.40 -9.63
C ASP A 145 -4.76 1.12 -8.54
N VAL A 146 -5.85 0.52 -8.11
CA VAL A 146 -6.55 0.87 -6.88
C VAL A 146 -6.61 -0.39 -6.04
N LEU A 147 -5.97 -0.35 -4.91
CA LEU A 147 -5.98 -1.47 -3.96
C LEU A 147 -7.16 -1.29 -3.00
N ALA A 148 -7.91 -2.36 -2.76
CA ALA A 148 -8.91 -2.44 -1.70
C ALA A 148 -8.48 -3.47 -0.67
N GLY A 149 -8.60 -3.14 0.59
CA GLY A 149 -8.20 -4.09 1.62
C GLY A 149 -8.31 -3.55 3.03
N GLY A 150 -7.66 -4.26 3.94
CA GLY A 150 -7.69 -3.93 5.34
C GLY A 150 -6.76 -4.80 6.16
N GLY A 151 -6.91 -4.71 7.47
CA GLY A 151 -6.06 -5.46 8.36
C GLY A 151 -6.37 -5.20 9.83
N ILE A 152 -5.43 -5.61 10.64
CA ILE A 152 -5.46 -5.43 12.10
C ILE A 152 -4.21 -4.70 12.54
N GLY A 153 -4.32 -3.96 13.63
CA GLY A 153 -3.18 -3.35 14.27
C GLY A 153 -3.35 -3.24 15.78
N MET A 154 -2.28 -2.82 16.42
CA MET A 154 -2.25 -2.52 17.85
C MET A 154 -1.43 -1.26 18.11
N GLU A 155 -1.84 -0.51 19.12
CA GLU A 155 -1.12 0.64 19.65
C GLU A 155 -0.66 0.33 21.07
N LEU A 156 0.61 0.62 21.35
CA LEU A 156 1.24 0.37 22.65
C LEU A 156 1.83 1.68 23.20
N GLY A 157 1.40 2.04 24.39
CA GLY A 157 1.95 3.16 25.15
C GLY A 157 1.88 4.49 24.44
N GLU A 158 0.84 4.72 23.61
CA GLU A 158 0.62 5.92 22.82
C GLU A 158 1.77 6.30 21.84
N ARG A 159 2.80 5.45 21.74
CA ARG A 159 4.01 5.74 20.95
C ARG A 159 4.26 4.77 19.81
N PHE A 160 3.88 3.51 19.99
CA PHE A 160 4.17 2.47 19.02
C PHE A 160 2.89 1.91 18.42
N ARG A 161 2.92 1.74 17.11
CA ARG A 161 1.85 1.09 16.37
C ARG A 161 2.44 -0.05 15.55
N PHE A 162 1.76 -1.20 15.61
CA PHE A 162 2.04 -2.37 14.77
C PHE A 162 0.81 -2.62 13.91
N ALA A 163 1.01 -2.90 12.65
CA ALA A 163 -0.09 -3.18 11.73
C ALA A 163 0.28 -4.30 10.77
N LEU A 164 -0.69 -5.18 10.51
CA LEU A 164 -0.64 -6.19 9.47
C LEU A 164 -1.81 -5.99 8.54
N GLY A 165 -1.56 -5.78 7.26
CA GLY A 165 -2.56 -5.50 6.25
C GLY A 165 -2.43 -6.36 5.01
N TYR A 166 -3.57 -6.57 4.35
CA TYR A 166 -3.69 -7.14 3.02
C TYR A 166 -4.53 -6.22 2.15
N ASP A 167 -4.00 -5.88 0.99
CA ASP A 167 -4.66 -5.05 -0.02
C ASP A 167 -4.65 -5.79 -1.35
N HIS A 168 -5.80 -5.85 -2.05
CA HIS A 168 -5.95 -6.49 -3.34
C HIS A 168 -6.22 -5.46 -4.42
N GLY A 169 -5.50 -5.54 -5.54
CA GLY A 169 -5.69 -4.66 -6.71
C GLY A 169 -6.99 -4.97 -7.43
N ILE A 170 -7.78 -3.93 -7.64
CA ILE A 170 -9.09 -4.03 -8.29
C ILE A 170 -8.95 -3.94 -9.81
N LEU A 171 -7.96 -3.17 -10.28
CA LEU A 171 -7.77 -2.93 -11.69
C LEU A 171 -6.90 -4.03 -12.32
N ASP A 172 -7.23 -4.36 -13.56
CA ASP A 172 -6.35 -5.16 -14.38
C ASP A 172 -5.12 -4.33 -14.77
N ARG A 173 -3.95 -4.91 -14.56
CA ARG A 173 -2.66 -4.27 -14.85
C ARG A 173 -2.19 -4.50 -16.29
N TYR A 174 -2.88 -5.33 -17.08
CA TYR A 174 -2.69 -5.46 -18.50
C TYR A 174 -3.68 -4.65 -19.32
N LYS A 175 -3.30 -4.23 -20.51
CA LYS A 175 -4.18 -3.56 -21.49
C LYS A 175 -4.81 -4.52 -22.48
N ASP A 176 -4.23 -5.73 -22.60
CA ASP A 176 -4.60 -6.77 -23.53
C ASP A 176 -5.51 -7.80 -22.85
N ASP A 177 -5.82 -8.91 -23.52
CA ASP A 177 -6.75 -9.95 -23.03
C ASP A 177 -6.23 -10.77 -21.84
N ASP A 178 -4.96 -10.60 -21.45
CA ASP A 178 -4.38 -11.20 -20.27
C ASP A 178 -4.78 -10.41 -19.01
N VAL A 179 -5.04 -11.11 -17.92
CA VAL A 179 -5.48 -10.53 -16.65
C VAL A 179 -4.36 -10.62 -15.62
N LEU A 180 -3.98 -9.47 -15.04
CA LEU A 180 -3.03 -9.40 -13.95
C LEU A 180 -3.58 -8.54 -12.80
N HIS A 181 -3.81 -9.16 -11.67
CA HIS A 181 -4.07 -8.44 -10.41
C HIS A 181 -2.86 -8.49 -9.50
N VAL A 182 -2.63 -7.39 -8.77
CA VAL A 182 -1.51 -7.29 -7.83
C VAL A 182 -2.07 -7.08 -6.44
N ALA A 183 -1.69 -7.92 -5.48
CA ALA A 183 -2.00 -7.71 -4.08
C ALA A 183 -0.75 -7.32 -3.28
N ALA A 184 -0.96 -6.78 -2.09
CA ALA A 184 0.11 -6.44 -1.15
C ALA A 184 -0.19 -7.02 0.24
N VAL A 185 0.80 -7.64 0.84
CA VAL A 185 0.83 -7.96 2.28
C VAL A 185 1.87 -7.05 2.92
N LYS A 186 1.48 -6.34 3.97
CA LYS A 186 2.31 -5.33 4.61
C LYS A 186 2.32 -5.53 6.12
N PHE A 187 3.51 -5.59 6.71
CA PHE A 187 3.68 -5.46 8.15
C PHE A 187 4.39 -4.15 8.43
N THR A 188 3.88 -3.33 9.35
CA THR A 188 4.42 -2.00 9.65
C THR A 188 4.62 -1.83 11.14
N ILE A 189 5.77 -1.29 11.50
CA ILE A 189 6.04 -0.79 12.85
C ILE A 189 6.18 0.72 12.72
N SER A 190 5.36 1.48 13.45
CA SER A 190 5.33 2.94 13.37
C SER A 190 5.54 3.56 14.74
N PHE A 191 6.16 4.73 14.73
CA PHE A 191 6.23 5.64 15.85
C PHE A 191 5.16 6.73 15.69
N LEU A 192 4.45 7.05 16.78
CA LEU A 192 3.36 7.99 16.83
C LEU A 192 3.84 9.32 17.38
N PHE A 193 3.39 10.41 16.75
CA PHE A 193 3.63 11.80 17.18
C PHE A 193 2.28 12.47 17.41
N TYR A 194 2.17 13.20 18.52
CA TYR A 194 0.98 13.97 18.91
C TYR A 194 1.23 15.46 18.76
#